data_50126dbf209bbf6ca25cb27dd2e9c768
#
_entry.id   50126dbf209bbf6ca25cb27dd2e9c768
#
_cell.length_a   1.000
_cell.length_b   1.000
_cell.length_c   1.000
_cell.angle_alpha   90.00
_cell.angle_beta   90.00
_cell.angle_gamma   90.00
#
_symmetry.space_group_name_H-M   'P 1'
#
loop_
_entity.id
_entity.type
_entity.pdbx_description
1 polymer ?
#
loop_
_entity_poly.entity_id
_entity_poly.type
_entity_poly.pdbx_seq_one_letter_code
_entity_poly.pdbx_strand_id
1 'polypeptide(L)'
;MPQALRNSRRWLAWLLACAALVCLAGCGKKKAPGDTTSVDQPHPPDTVPGAQVIATLERTGCYGECPVYRLTVNSDGSVVYVGTRWVKVLGRQEYKVSEAQVAELQAAFERANFNQLRDYDKVESTDDDWAHLSYRRGAGFKRVRHYHGDNNAPPALSALEDEFDRIVDSGRLVGVASATGTPTTPAVPSEAPAPTASAKAHPSDNAGPPDETADPDNHP
;
A
#
# COMPACT_ATOMS: atom_id res chain seq x y z
N MET A 1 36.85 64.01 -20.94
CA MET A 1 37.13 62.64 -21.45
C MET A 1 38.60 62.33 -21.12
N PRO A 2 39.03 61.32 -20.37
CA PRO A 2 38.84 59.88 -20.46
C PRO A 2 38.87 59.23 -19.09
N GLN A 3 37.76 58.73 -18.64
CA GLN A 3 37.74 57.82 -17.43
C GLN A 3 37.27 56.38 -17.73
N ALA A 4 36.80 56.11 -18.96
CA ALA A 4 36.22 54.83 -19.33
C ALA A 4 37.24 53.69 -19.55
N LEU A 5 38.51 54.00 -19.78
CA LEU A 5 39.54 53.01 -20.13
C LEU A 5 40.33 52.45 -18.93
N ARG A 6 40.12 52.96 -17.71
CA ARG A 6 40.80 52.47 -16.50
C ARG A 6 40.06 51.35 -15.78
N ASN A 7 38.77 51.18 -16.03
CA ASN A 7 37.99 50.13 -15.38
C ASN A 7 38.06 48.77 -16.08
N SER A 8 38.29 48.70 -17.38
CA SER A 8 38.34 47.45 -18.12
C SER A 8 39.56 46.57 -17.76
N ARG A 9 40.67 47.19 -17.40
CA ARG A 9 41.89 46.44 -17.01
C ARG A 9 41.78 45.78 -15.62
N ARG A 10 40.96 46.30 -14.74
CA ARG A 10 40.76 45.76 -13.40
C ARG A 10 39.81 44.56 -13.43
N TRP A 11 38.85 44.51 -14.33
CA TRP A 11 37.93 43.39 -14.51
C TRP A 11 38.61 42.16 -15.13
N LEU A 12 39.54 42.36 -16.07
CA LEU A 12 40.33 41.27 -16.66
C LEU A 12 41.29 40.63 -15.66
N ALA A 13 41.85 41.39 -14.73
CA ALA A 13 42.73 40.87 -13.70
C ALA A 13 41.96 40.01 -12.67
N TRP A 14 40.67 40.32 -12.37
CA TRP A 14 39.83 39.55 -11.48
C TRP A 14 39.36 38.23 -12.12
N LEU A 15 39.09 38.21 -13.42
CA LEU A 15 38.70 37.00 -14.13
C LEU A 15 39.84 36.00 -14.26
N LEU A 16 41.09 36.43 -14.38
CA LEU A 16 42.25 35.55 -14.41
C LEU A 16 42.66 35.02 -13.04
N ALA A 17 42.35 35.73 -11.97
CA ALA A 17 42.59 35.23 -10.58
C ALA A 17 41.59 34.18 -10.14
N CYS A 18 40.33 34.21 -10.62
CA CYS A 18 39.33 33.18 -10.32
C CYS A 18 39.57 31.87 -11.09
N ALA A 19 40.22 31.89 -12.25
CA ALA A 19 40.48 30.69 -13.04
C ALA A 19 41.59 29.79 -12.45
N ALA A 20 42.49 30.34 -11.62
CA ALA A 20 43.59 29.57 -11.01
C ALA A 20 43.22 28.85 -9.71
N LEU A 21 42.05 29.11 -9.11
CA LEU A 21 41.65 28.53 -7.84
C LEU A 21 40.75 27.27 -7.94
N VAL A 22 40.35 26.88 -9.16
CA VAL A 22 39.44 25.76 -9.40
C VAL A 22 40.14 24.39 -9.62
N CYS A 23 41.46 24.38 -9.78
CA CYS A 23 42.18 23.14 -10.13
C CYS A 23 42.74 22.34 -8.95
N LEU A 24 42.43 22.65 -7.69
CA LEU A 24 42.86 21.90 -6.52
C LEU A 24 41.75 21.18 -5.77
N ALA A 25 40.55 21.07 -6.38
CA ALA A 25 39.51 20.16 -5.87
C ALA A 25 39.91 18.72 -6.28
N GLY A 26 40.64 18.06 -5.37
CA GLY A 26 41.11 16.68 -5.52
C GLY A 26 39.98 15.75 -5.93
N CYS A 27 40.28 14.82 -6.81
CA CYS A 27 39.53 13.59 -7.07
C CYS A 27 39.51 12.74 -5.78
N GLY A 28 38.72 13.16 -4.79
CA GLY A 28 38.23 12.26 -3.77
C GLY A 28 37.26 11.31 -4.43
N LYS A 29 37.65 10.05 -4.64
CA LYS A 29 36.72 8.97 -4.89
C LYS A 29 35.70 9.04 -3.75
N LYS A 30 34.54 9.64 -4.00
CA LYS A 30 33.37 9.45 -3.13
C LYS A 30 33.11 7.97 -3.13
N LYS A 31 33.54 7.28 -2.05
CA LYS A 31 33.03 5.97 -1.68
C LYS A 31 31.53 6.12 -1.72
N ALA A 32 30.86 5.38 -2.61
CA ALA A 32 29.41 5.30 -2.61
C ALA A 32 29.01 5.03 -1.15
N PRO A 33 28.09 5.78 -0.55
CA PRO A 33 27.57 5.40 0.73
C PRO A 33 27.09 3.97 0.58
N GLY A 34 27.67 3.06 1.36
CA GLY A 34 27.16 1.70 1.47
C GLY A 34 25.69 1.84 1.75
N ASP A 35 24.88 1.10 1.01
CA ASP A 35 23.43 1.07 1.14
C ASP A 35 23.04 0.46 2.49
N THR A 36 23.26 1.24 3.55
CA THR A 36 22.63 1.07 4.85
C THR A 36 21.31 1.81 4.79
N THR A 37 20.45 1.37 3.87
CA THR A 37 19.05 1.79 3.90
C THR A 37 18.49 1.19 5.17
N SER A 38 18.33 2.05 6.18
CA SER A 38 17.68 1.65 7.42
C SER A 38 16.30 1.12 7.05
N VAL A 39 15.96 -0.08 7.50
CA VAL A 39 14.68 -0.76 7.18
C VAL A 39 13.45 0.05 7.61
N ASP A 40 13.66 1.07 8.44
CA ASP A 40 12.61 1.98 8.92
C ASP A 40 12.45 3.27 8.07
N GLN A 41 13.26 3.44 7.00
CA GLN A 41 13.15 4.57 6.09
C GLN A 41 12.42 4.18 4.79
N PRO A 42 11.31 4.86 4.46
CA PRO A 42 10.59 4.56 3.22
C PRO A 42 11.44 4.89 1.99
N HIS A 43 11.44 3.97 1.04
CA HIS A 43 12.11 4.18 -0.24
C HIS A 43 11.41 5.28 -1.05
N PRO A 44 12.14 6.00 -1.92
CA PRO A 44 11.49 6.86 -2.89
C PRO A 44 10.61 6.04 -3.84
N PRO A 45 9.49 6.59 -4.34
CA PRO A 45 8.62 5.86 -5.23
C PRO A 45 9.33 5.48 -6.54
N ASP A 46 9.06 4.25 -7.00
CA ASP A 46 9.50 3.78 -8.31
C ASP A 46 8.66 4.45 -9.40
N THR A 47 9.25 5.36 -10.16
CA THR A 47 8.51 6.18 -11.12
C THR A 47 8.42 5.57 -12.50
N VAL A 48 7.32 5.84 -13.21
CA VAL A 48 7.16 5.63 -14.65
C VAL A 48 7.31 6.99 -15.33
N PRO A 49 8.13 7.14 -16.38
CA PRO A 49 8.32 8.42 -17.04
C PRO A 49 6.99 9.04 -17.51
N GLY A 50 6.76 10.28 -17.14
CA GLY A 50 5.54 11.03 -17.51
C GLY A 50 4.30 10.71 -16.66
N ALA A 51 4.34 9.72 -15.81
CA ALA A 51 3.23 9.39 -14.91
C ALA A 51 3.37 10.11 -13.55
N GLN A 52 2.23 10.50 -12.98
CA GLN A 52 2.18 11.14 -11.67
C GLN A 52 1.87 10.12 -10.59
N VAL A 53 2.80 9.89 -9.67
CA VAL A 53 2.55 9.03 -8.51
C VAL A 53 1.45 9.61 -7.64
N ILE A 54 0.46 8.80 -7.27
CA ILE A 54 -0.63 9.15 -6.36
C ILE A 54 -0.50 8.48 -4.99
N ALA A 55 -0.05 7.22 -4.94
CA ALA A 55 0.08 6.49 -3.70
C ALA A 55 1.22 5.47 -3.76
N THR A 56 1.79 5.13 -2.61
CA THR A 56 2.75 4.04 -2.44
C THR A 56 2.42 3.23 -1.21
N LEU A 57 2.72 1.93 -1.28
CA LEU A 57 2.78 1.03 -0.14
C LEU A 57 4.11 0.28 -0.21
N GLU A 58 4.84 0.23 0.89
CA GLU A 58 6.02 -0.59 1.06
C GLU A 58 5.84 -1.46 2.30
N ARG A 59 6.06 -2.76 2.16
CA ARG A 59 6.12 -3.70 3.28
C ARG A 59 7.55 -4.17 3.47
N THR A 60 8.01 -4.12 4.72
CA THR A 60 9.38 -4.53 5.07
C THR A 60 9.42 -5.95 5.63
N GLY A 61 10.60 -6.42 6.00
CA GLY A 61 10.75 -7.73 6.62
C GLY A 61 10.45 -7.71 8.11
N CYS A 62 10.07 -8.87 8.63
CA CYS A 62 9.94 -9.20 10.05
C CYS A 62 11.00 -10.23 10.47
N TYR A 63 10.95 -10.69 11.71
CA TYR A 63 11.71 -11.87 12.17
C TYR A 63 11.04 -13.17 11.67
N GLY A 64 11.04 -13.36 10.33
CA GLY A 64 10.42 -14.51 9.69
C GLY A 64 10.29 -14.34 8.17
N GLU A 65 9.30 -15.01 7.59
CA GLU A 65 9.03 -15.06 6.15
C GLU A 65 7.99 -14.00 5.72
N CYS A 66 8.10 -12.78 6.23
CA CYS A 66 7.20 -11.71 5.83
C CYS A 66 7.52 -11.24 4.40
N PRO A 67 6.51 -11.08 3.55
CA PRO A 67 6.69 -10.57 2.20
C PRO A 67 7.27 -9.15 2.18
N VAL A 68 8.35 -8.95 1.43
CA VAL A 68 9.01 -7.65 1.26
C VAL A 68 8.82 -7.16 -0.15
N TYR A 69 8.08 -6.08 -0.32
CA TYR A 69 7.77 -5.51 -1.63
C TYR A 69 7.36 -4.04 -1.54
N ARG A 70 7.38 -3.37 -2.69
CA ARG A 70 6.87 -2.01 -2.85
C ARG A 70 5.89 -1.95 -4.00
N LEU A 71 4.89 -1.09 -3.82
CA LEU A 71 3.89 -0.73 -4.82
C LEU A 71 3.91 0.79 -5.02
N THR A 72 3.91 1.20 -6.26
CA THR A 72 3.74 2.60 -6.65
C THR A 72 2.58 2.69 -7.64
N VAL A 73 1.56 3.45 -7.29
CA VAL A 73 0.37 3.65 -8.12
C VAL A 73 0.38 5.05 -8.70
N ASN A 74 0.15 5.15 -10.00
CA ASN A 74 0.12 6.41 -10.74
C ASN A 74 -1.30 6.80 -11.15
N SER A 75 -1.49 8.08 -11.44
CA SER A 75 -2.79 8.66 -11.84
C SER A 75 -3.36 8.09 -13.14
N ASP A 76 -2.51 7.54 -14.03
CA ASP A 76 -2.89 6.89 -15.27
C ASP A 76 -3.22 5.38 -15.10
N GLY A 77 -3.29 4.90 -13.87
CA GLY A 77 -3.51 3.51 -13.51
C GLY A 77 -2.28 2.61 -13.65
N SER A 78 -1.12 3.13 -14.06
CA SER A 78 0.09 2.31 -14.05
C SER A 78 0.53 2.01 -12.61
N VAL A 79 0.87 0.74 -12.38
CA VAL A 79 1.36 0.24 -11.10
C VAL A 79 2.74 -0.34 -11.30
N VAL A 80 3.68 0.09 -10.46
CA VAL A 80 5.01 -0.51 -10.37
C VAL A 80 5.07 -1.33 -9.09
N TYR A 81 5.30 -2.61 -9.23
CA TYR A 81 5.59 -3.55 -8.16
C TYR A 81 7.08 -3.86 -8.15
N VAL A 82 7.69 -3.92 -6.97
CA VAL A 82 9.07 -4.38 -6.78
C VAL A 82 9.11 -5.38 -5.64
N GLY A 83 9.19 -6.67 -5.98
CA GLY A 83 9.32 -7.76 -5.01
C GLY A 83 10.77 -7.99 -4.63
N THR A 84 11.07 -8.09 -3.34
CA THR A 84 12.44 -8.20 -2.83
C THR A 84 12.69 -9.54 -2.15
N ARG A 85 11.78 -10.01 -1.30
CA ARG A 85 11.97 -11.23 -0.52
C ARG A 85 10.64 -11.81 -0.08
N TRP A 86 10.56 -13.13 0.05
CA TRP A 86 9.39 -13.87 0.51
C TRP A 86 8.12 -13.59 -0.30
N VAL A 87 8.29 -13.36 -1.59
CA VAL A 87 7.24 -13.10 -2.56
C VAL A 87 7.34 -14.07 -3.72
N LYS A 88 6.22 -14.35 -4.37
CA LYS A 88 6.16 -15.25 -5.53
C LYS A 88 6.93 -14.70 -6.74
N VAL A 89 6.87 -13.37 -6.95
CA VAL A 89 7.53 -12.70 -8.06
C VAL A 89 8.57 -11.73 -7.52
N LEU A 90 9.83 -12.01 -7.78
CA LEU A 90 10.95 -11.12 -7.43
C LEU A 90 11.19 -10.10 -8.55
N GLY A 91 11.73 -8.94 -8.13
CA GLY A 91 12.10 -7.86 -9.05
C GLY A 91 10.91 -6.99 -9.46
N ARG A 92 11.16 -6.13 -10.46
CA ARG A 92 10.22 -5.13 -10.93
C ARG A 92 9.21 -5.72 -11.91
N GLN A 93 7.94 -5.41 -11.69
CA GLN A 93 6.83 -5.67 -12.60
C GLN A 93 6.03 -4.39 -12.81
N GLU A 94 5.55 -4.19 -14.03
CA GLU A 94 4.66 -3.08 -14.36
C GLU A 94 3.36 -3.64 -14.93
N TYR A 95 2.24 -3.09 -14.48
CA TYR A 95 0.91 -3.46 -14.98
C TYR A 95 -0.04 -2.28 -14.83
N LYS A 96 -1.27 -2.46 -15.30
CA LYS A 96 -2.30 -1.42 -15.18
C LYS A 96 -3.48 -1.93 -14.37
N VAL A 97 -4.00 -1.04 -13.55
CA VAL A 97 -5.33 -1.14 -12.95
C VAL A 97 -6.28 -0.19 -13.68
N SER A 98 -7.56 -0.43 -13.57
CA SER A 98 -8.59 0.40 -14.17
C SER A 98 -8.69 1.77 -13.48
N GLU A 99 -9.24 2.74 -14.18
CA GLU A 99 -9.55 4.06 -13.60
C GLU A 99 -10.49 3.94 -12.37
N ALA A 100 -11.42 2.99 -12.40
CA ALA A 100 -12.30 2.71 -11.27
C ALA A 100 -11.52 2.23 -10.03
N GLN A 101 -10.48 1.40 -10.21
CA GLN A 101 -9.62 0.96 -9.11
C GLN A 101 -8.76 2.11 -8.59
N VAL A 102 -8.28 3.01 -9.45
CA VAL A 102 -7.58 4.23 -9.02
C VAL A 102 -8.50 5.09 -8.15
N ALA A 103 -9.75 5.31 -8.58
CA ALA A 103 -10.73 6.08 -7.82
C ALA A 103 -11.10 5.38 -6.50
N GLU A 104 -11.22 4.05 -6.50
CA GLU A 104 -11.46 3.25 -5.30
C GLU A 104 -10.31 3.39 -4.28
N LEU A 105 -9.06 3.35 -4.75
CA LEU A 105 -7.88 3.56 -3.91
C LEU A 105 -7.86 4.95 -3.28
N GLN A 106 -8.16 5.99 -4.06
CA GLN A 106 -8.27 7.36 -3.54
C GLN A 106 -9.36 7.45 -2.46
N ALA A 107 -10.52 6.85 -2.71
CA ALA A 107 -11.60 6.80 -1.73
C ALA A 107 -11.22 6.01 -0.46
N ALA A 108 -10.39 4.97 -0.56
CA ALA A 108 -9.89 4.23 0.60
C ALA A 108 -9.03 5.13 1.51
N PHE A 109 -8.12 5.91 0.94
CA PHE A 109 -7.32 6.88 1.69
C PHE A 109 -8.19 7.94 2.39
N GLU A 110 -9.24 8.42 1.73
CA GLU A 110 -10.19 9.38 2.34
C GLU A 110 -11.00 8.72 3.47
N ARG A 111 -11.53 7.52 3.28
CA ARG A 111 -12.25 6.77 4.33
C ARG A 111 -11.39 6.52 5.57
N ALA A 112 -10.12 6.19 5.38
CA ALA A 112 -9.16 6.02 6.47
C ALA A 112 -8.77 7.34 7.15
N ASN A 113 -9.25 8.48 6.66
CA ASN A 113 -8.85 9.81 7.11
C ASN A 113 -7.31 9.96 7.16
N PHE A 114 -6.63 9.45 6.14
CA PHE A 114 -5.17 9.29 6.10
C PHE A 114 -4.41 10.60 6.36
N ASN A 115 -4.97 11.73 5.97
CA ASN A 115 -4.37 13.04 6.19
C ASN A 115 -4.22 13.42 7.67
N GLN A 116 -4.99 12.82 8.56
CA GLN A 116 -4.95 13.05 10.00
C GLN A 116 -4.10 12.02 10.75
N LEU A 117 -3.71 10.92 10.08
CA LEU A 117 -2.88 9.90 10.70
C LEU A 117 -1.45 10.43 10.93
N ARG A 118 -0.82 9.92 11.96
CA ARG A 118 0.59 10.14 12.28
C ARG A 118 1.39 8.87 12.07
N ASP A 119 2.68 8.90 12.30
CA ASP A 119 3.49 7.69 12.40
C ASP A 119 3.09 6.89 13.65
N TYR A 120 3.06 5.58 13.51
CA TYR A 120 2.85 4.58 14.56
C TYR A 120 4.12 3.71 14.57
N ASP A 121 5.11 4.19 15.31
CA ASP A 121 6.49 3.69 15.26
C ASP A 121 7.02 3.31 16.63
N LYS A 122 6.12 3.04 17.60
CA LYS A 122 6.50 2.58 18.92
C LYS A 122 6.92 1.12 18.85
N VAL A 123 8.23 0.89 18.83
CA VAL A 123 8.82 -0.43 18.77
C VAL A 123 8.98 -0.95 20.20
N GLU A 124 8.17 -1.95 20.57
CA GLU A 124 8.30 -2.70 21.83
C GLU A 124 9.02 -4.04 21.64
N SER A 125 9.00 -4.56 20.41
CA SER A 125 9.65 -5.78 19.94
C SER A 125 10.19 -5.50 18.53
N THR A 126 11.12 -6.32 18.05
CA THR A 126 11.66 -6.21 16.67
C THR A 126 11.15 -7.32 15.76
N ASP A 127 10.11 -8.02 16.16
CA ASP A 127 9.65 -9.25 15.50
C ASP A 127 8.69 -8.96 14.34
N ASP A 128 8.00 -7.82 14.39
CA ASP A 128 7.01 -7.43 13.39
C ASP A 128 7.61 -6.62 12.23
N ASP A 129 6.86 -6.54 11.14
CA ASP A 129 7.21 -5.77 9.96
C ASP A 129 6.68 -4.33 10.03
N TRP A 130 7.13 -3.53 9.07
CA TRP A 130 6.64 -2.18 8.84
C TRP A 130 5.87 -2.09 7.56
N ALA A 131 4.84 -1.26 7.57
CA ALA A 131 4.23 -0.71 6.37
C ALA A 131 4.52 0.80 6.28
N HIS A 132 4.96 1.23 5.09
CA HIS A 132 5.16 2.64 4.79
C HIS A 132 4.18 3.05 3.71
N LEU A 133 3.22 3.90 4.07
CA LEU A 133 2.25 4.43 3.11
C LEU A 133 2.59 5.86 2.75
N SER A 134 2.37 6.22 1.50
CA SER A 134 2.31 7.62 1.12
C SER A 134 1.15 7.88 0.18
N TYR A 135 0.57 9.07 0.31
CA TYR A 135 -0.54 9.53 -0.52
C TYR A 135 -0.32 10.97 -0.94
N ARG A 136 -0.62 11.26 -2.21
CA ARG A 136 -0.43 12.59 -2.78
C ARG A 136 -1.40 13.58 -2.17
N ARG A 137 -0.83 14.71 -1.72
CA ARG A 137 -1.59 15.87 -1.23
C ARG A 137 -1.08 17.14 -1.91
N GLY A 138 -1.83 17.63 -2.89
CA GLY A 138 -1.38 18.77 -3.70
C GLY A 138 -0.06 18.47 -4.40
N ALA A 139 0.94 19.30 -4.17
CA ALA A 139 2.28 19.15 -4.76
C ALA A 139 3.19 18.16 -4.01
N GLY A 140 2.82 17.72 -2.80
CA GLY A 140 3.62 16.86 -1.95
C GLY A 140 2.95 15.52 -1.64
N PHE A 141 3.55 14.81 -0.69
CA PHE A 141 3.01 13.57 -0.14
C PHE A 141 2.83 13.68 1.37
N LYS A 142 1.68 13.20 1.85
CA LYS A 142 1.53 12.76 3.24
C LYS A 142 2.14 11.36 3.33
N ARG A 143 2.94 11.11 4.36
CA ARG A 143 3.53 9.80 4.67
C ARG A 143 3.11 9.37 6.05
N VAL A 144 2.95 8.07 6.23
CA VAL A 144 2.69 7.41 7.51
C VAL A 144 3.53 6.14 7.55
N ARG A 145 4.28 5.97 8.63
CA ARG A 145 4.97 4.73 8.97
C ARG A 145 4.13 3.98 9.97
N HIS A 146 3.99 2.69 9.77
CA HIS A 146 3.25 1.81 10.65
C HIS A 146 4.10 0.59 11.01
N TYR A 147 4.51 0.50 12.24
CA TYR A 147 5.04 -0.73 12.82
C TYR A 147 3.88 -1.58 13.29
N HIS A 148 3.76 -2.82 12.78
CA HIS A 148 2.60 -3.66 13.07
C HIS A 148 2.54 -4.13 14.54
N GLY A 149 3.65 -4.04 15.28
CA GLY A 149 3.69 -4.23 16.72
C GLY A 149 3.26 -3.00 17.55
N ASP A 150 2.96 -1.85 16.95
CA ASP A 150 2.45 -0.67 17.67
C ASP A 150 0.95 -0.77 17.92
N ASN A 151 0.56 -1.19 19.10
CA ASN A 151 -0.83 -1.36 19.51
C ASN A 151 -1.64 -0.04 19.57
N ASN A 152 -1.02 1.11 19.35
CA ASN A 152 -1.73 2.40 19.29
C ASN A 152 -2.19 2.76 17.88
N ALA A 153 -1.81 1.96 16.87
CA ALA A 153 -2.26 2.18 15.51
C ALA A 153 -3.79 1.94 15.40
N PRO A 154 -4.53 2.85 14.74
CA PRO A 154 -5.96 2.63 14.56
C PRO A 154 -6.20 1.48 13.57
N PRO A 155 -7.22 0.62 13.80
CA PRO A 155 -7.53 -0.49 12.87
C PRO A 155 -7.79 -0.04 11.44
N ALA A 156 -8.21 1.20 11.23
CA ALA A 156 -8.42 1.77 9.90
C ALA A 156 -7.12 1.87 9.08
N LEU A 157 -5.94 1.93 9.73
CA LEU A 157 -4.66 1.98 9.04
C LEU A 157 -4.31 0.61 8.46
N SER A 158 -4.37 -0.46 9.24
CA SER A 158 -4.16 -1.83 8.75
C SER A 158 -5.18 -2.22 7.68
N ALA A 159 -6.46 -1.83 7.88
CA ALA A 159 -7.50 -2.05 6.88
C ALA A 159 -7.21 -1.33 5.56
N LEU A 160 -6.64 -0.11 5.60
CA LEU A 160 -6.23 0.61 4.40
C LEU A 160 -5.08 -0.10 3.67
N GLU A 161 -4.12 -0.67 4.40
CA GLU A 161 -3.01 -1.42 3.83
C GLU A 161 -3.50 -2.66 3.08
N ASP A 162 -4.39 -3.43 3.70
CA ASP A 162 -4.99 -4.62 3.09
C ASP A 162 -5.87 -4.25 1.89
N GLU A 163 -6.62 -3.14 2.00
CA GLU A 163 -7.45 -2.65 0.92
C GLU A 163 -6.61 -2.13 -0.26
N PHE A 164 -5.46 -1.52 0.00
CA PHE A 164 -4.50 -1.14 -1.03
C PHE A 164 -4.07 -2.36 -1.83
N ASP A 165 -3.58 -3.40 -1.16
CA ASP A 165 -3.13 -4.65 -1.79
C ASP A 165 -4.24 -5.30 -2.62
N ARG A 166 -5.46 -5.34 -2.08
CA ARG A 166 -6.64 -5.88 -2.77
C ARG A 166 -6.99 -5.10 -4.03
N ILE A 167 -7.04 -3.76 -3.94
CA ILE A 167 -7.44 -2.89 -5.06
C ILE A 167 -6.47 -3.02 -6.22
N VAL A 168 -5.16 -3.08 -5.95
CA VAL A 168 -4.14 -3.18 -6.99
C VAL A 168 -3.82 -4.61 -7.38
N ASP A 169 -4.51 -5.61 -6.80
CA ASP A 169 -4.31 -7.04 -7.07
C ASP A 169 -2.85 -7.49 -6.92
N SER A 170 -2.18 -7.02 -5.85
CA SER A 170 -0.79 -7.37 -5.56
C SER A 170 -0.64 -8.85 -5.17
N GLY A 171 -1.68 -9.47 -4.61
CA GLY A 171 -1.67 -10.84 -4.11
C GLY A 171 -1.20 -11.88 -5.14
N ARG A 172 -1.49 -11.68 -6.43
CA ARG A 172 -1.01 -12.54 -7.52
C ARG A 172 0.52 -12.55 -7.67
N LEU A 173 1.19 -11.45 -7.29
CA LEU A 173 2.64 -11.29 -7.35
C LEU A 173 3.30 -11.64 -6.01
N VAL A 174 2.64 -11.33 -4.92
CA VAL A 174 3.10 -11.65 -3.56
C VAL A 174 2.94 -13.14 -3.26
N GLY A 175 1.85 -13.76 -3.74
CA GLY A 175 1.60 -15.18 -3.55
C GLY A 175 0.82 -15.51 -2.27
N VAL A 176 0.35 -14.50 -1.54
CA VAL A 176 -0.65 -14.66 -0.49
C VAL A 176 -2.04 -14.58 -1.15
N ALA A 177 -2.91 -15.53 -0.86
CA ALA A 177 -4.29 -15.45 -1.30
C ALA A 177 -4.89 -14.19 -0.67
N SER A 178 -5.36 -13.25 -1.49
CA SER A 178 -6.19 -12.15 -1.00
C SER A 178 -7.37 -12.76 -0.24
N ALA A 179 -7.44 -12.53 1.06
CA ALA A 179 -8.48 -13.09 1.93
C ALA A 179 -9.87 -12.46 1.69
N THR A 180 -10.12 -11.94 0.48
CA THR A 180 -11.41 -11.36 0.11
C THR A 180 -11.78 -11.71 -1.33
N GLY A 181 -11.66 -13.00 -1.66
CA GLY A 181 -12.48 -13.56 -2.72
C GLY A 181 -13.79 -14.00 -2.10
N THR A 182 -14.84 -13.19 -2.19
CA THR A 182 -16.21 -13.76 -2.19
C THR A 182 -16.16 -14.89 -3.22
N PRO A 183 -16.44 -16.15 -2.84
CA PRO A 183 -16.50 -17.21 -3.82
C PRO A 183 -17.62 -16.84 -4.79
N THR A 184 -17.27 -16.37 -5.99
CA THR A 184 -18.19 -16.39 -7.10
C THR A 184 -18.42 -17.85 -7.39
N THR A 185 -19.45 -18.42 -6.79
CA THR A 185 -20.04 -19.69 -7.22
C THR A 185 -20.29 -19.56 -8.71
N PRO A 186 -19.69 -20.42 -9.56
CA PRO A 186 -20.06 -20.44 -10.96
C PRO A 186 -21.57 -20.65 -11.01
N ALA A 187 -22.28 -19.75 -11.65
CA ALA A 187 -23.69 -19.93 -11.92
C ALA A 187 -23.85 -21.26 -12.66
N VAL A 188 -24.38 -22.25 -11.98
CA VAL A 188 -24.89 -23.45 -12.61
C VAL A 188 -25.99 -22.99 -13.57
N PRO A 189 -25.91 -23.34 -14.86
CA PRO A 189 -27.00 -23.02 -15.77
C PRO A 189 -28.28 -23.65 -15.20
N SER A 190 -29.27 -22.80 -14.94
CA SER A 190 -30.61 -23.23 -14.52
C SER A 190 -31.18 -24.10 -15.62
N GLU A 191 -31.14 -25.40 -15.39
CA GLU A 191 -31.88 -26.37 -16.18
C GLU A 191 -33.36 -26.14 -15.92
N ALA A 192 -34.10 -25.90 -16.99
CA ALA A 192 -35.54 -25.63 -16.98
C ALA A 192 -36.32 -26.79 -16.38
N PRO A 193 -37.38 -26.54 -15.60
CA PRO A 193 -38.18 -27.61 -15.01
C PRO A 193 -39.03 -28.27 -16.10
N ALA A 194 -38.92 -29.60 -16.21
CA ALA A 194 -39.84 -30.42 -16.99
C ALA A 194 -41.20 -30.51 -16.28
N PRO A 195 -42.30 -30.68 -17.04
CA PRO A 195 -43.66 -30.49 -16.53
C PRO A 195 -44.18 -31.68 -15.73
N THR A 196 -44.88 -31.32 -14.69
CA THR A 196 -45.83 -32.03 -13.84
C THR A 196 -46.49 -33.31 -14.35
N ALA A 197 -46.49 -34.30 -13.47
CA ALA A 197 -47.55 -35.31 -13.43
C ALA A 197 -48.26 -35.28 -12.05
N SER A 198 -49.55 -35.09 -12.14
CA SER A 198 -50.54 -35.04 -11.07
C SER A 198 -50.73 -36.42 -10.42
N ALA A 199 -50.87 -36.52 -9.09
CA ALA A 199 -51.83 -37.43 -8.46
C ALA A 199 -51.90 -37.29 -6.93
N LYS A 200 -53.08 -36.98 -6.49
CA LYS A 200 -53.89 -37.52 -5.39
C LYS A 200 -53.51 -37.30 -3.95
N ALA A 201 -54.44 -36.65 -3.35
CA ALA A 201 -54.70 -36.49 -1.90
C ALA A 201 -54.93 -37.82 -1.18
N HIS A 202 -54.54 -37.86 0.07
CA HIS A 202 -55.27 -38.59 1.13
C HIS A 202 -55.01 -37.95 2.48
N PRO A 203 -56.04 -37.73 3.32
CA PRO A 203 -55.95 -37.12 4.63
C PRO A 203 -55.92 -38.19 5.72
N SER A 204 -55.27 -37.93 6.84
CA SER A 204 -55.60 -38.53 8.18
C SER A 204 -54.89 -37.77 9.28
N ASP A 205 -55.66 -36.99 9.96
CA ASP A 205 -55.92 -36.99 11.40
C ASP A 205 -54.85 -37.65 12.29
N ASN A 206 -54.27 -36.91 13.25
CA ASN A 206 -54.45 -37.25 14.62
C ASN A 206 -54.02 -36.06 15.56
N ALA A 207 -54.96 -35.64 16.35
CA ALA A 207 -54.83 -34.70 17.43
C ALA A 207 -54.38 -35.45 18.72
N GLY A 208 -53.67 -34.81 19.57
CA GLY A 208 -53.42 -35.23 20.93
C GLY A 208 -52.83 -34.08 21.77
N PRO A 209 -53.38 -33.82 22.93
CA PRO A 209 -53.30 -32.56 23.61
C PRO A 209 -52.14 -32.44 24.64
N PRO A 210 -52.09 -31.30 25.36
CA PRO A 210 -50.91 -30.82 26.08
C PRO A 210 -50.81 -31.41 27.48
N ASP A 211 -49.61 -31.42 28.02
CA ASP A 211 -49.47 -31.54 29.47
C ASP A 211 -48.56 -30.44 30.00
N GLU A 212 -49.15 -29.80 30.95
CA GLU A 212 -48.76 -28.70 31.81
C GLU A 212 -48.09 -29.31 33.05
N THR A 213 -46.94 -28.82 33.46
CA THR A 213 -46.67 -28.67 34.91
C THR A 213 -45.50 -27.71 35.11
N ALA A 214 -45.86 -26.61 35.73
CA ALA A 214 -44.97 -25.70 36.42
C ALA A 214 -44.40 -26.37 37.69
N ASP A 215 -43.22 -25.99 38.07
CA ASP A 215 -42.94 -25.77 39.51
C ASP A 215 -41.73 -24.84 39.69
N PRO A 216 -41.86 -23.82 40.58
CA PRO A 216 -40.80 -22.86 40.90
C PRO A 216 -40.07 -23.31 42.20
N ASP A 217 -39.04 -22.54 42.53
CA ASP A 217 -38.27 -22.50 43.77
C ASP A 217 -37.01 -23.39 43.88
N ASN A 218 -35.89 -22.68 43.85
CA ASN A 218 -35.04 -22.65 45.04
C ASN A 218 -33.86 -21.65 44.88
N HIS A 219 -33.90 -20.61 45.72
CA HIS A 219 -32.75 -19.92 46.27
C HIS A 219 -32.31 -20.66 47.56
N PRO A 220 -31.08 -20.48 48.06
CA PRO A 220 -30.44 -19.21 48.37
C PRO A 220 -29.14 -18.94 47.64
#